data_d0e6c35a0cc971207cd6593dcda27e0c
#
_entry.id   d0e6c35a0cc971207cd6593dcda27e0c
#
_cell.length_a   1.000
_cell.length_b   1.000
_cell.length_c   1.000
_cell.angle_alpha   90.00
_cell.angle_beta   90.00
_cell.angle_gamma   90.00
#
_symmetry.space_group_name_H-M   'P 1'
#
loop_
_entity.id
_entity.type
_entity.pdbx_description
1 polymer ?
#
loop_
_entity_poly.entity_id
_entity_poly.type
_entity_poly.pdbx_seq_one_letter_code
_entity_poly.pdbx_strand_id
1 'polypeptide(L)'
;MKIRVLLIVAASVVLSSRIVAGQDSIPNRLIDYNGFQKIVETSKTERESRRLTEDAFLSAMSEKDVVVLDARSASMYGLRHIKGAVNLPFTDFTAASLAGVLPAKDVKILIYCNNNFLGSPVAFASKIAPASLNLSTYTSLKAYGYDNIYELGPLLDVAKTKIPFEGTEVK
;
A
#
# COMPACT_ATOMS: atom_id res chain seq x y z
N MET A 1 33.00 -70.06 30.62
CA MET A 1 33.24 -68.88 29.78
C MET A 1 31.99 -68.70 28.90
N LYS A 2 31.09 -67.75 29.26
CA LYS A 2 29.81 -67.59 28.56
C LYS A 2 29.94 -66.35 27.63
N ILE A 3 29.92 -66.60 26.28
CA ILE A 3 29.95 -65.57 25.26
C ILE A 3 28.55 -65.01 25.11
N ARG A 4 28.39 -63.72 25.41
CA ARG A 4 27.17 -63.00 25.16
C ARG A 4 27.25 -62.39 23.76
N VAL A 5 26.40 -62.83 22.87
CA VAL A 5 26.22 -62.27 21.53
C VAL A 5 25.30 -61.05 21.68
N LEU A 6 25.81 -59.85 21.35
CA LEU A 6 25.07 -58.63 21.35
C LEU A 6 24.44 -58.45 19.94
N LEU A 7 23.12 -58.61 19.85
CA LEU A 7 22.36 -58.34 18.61
C LEU A 7 22.13 -56.82 18.51
N ILE A 8 22.80 -56.17 17.55
CA ILE A 8 22.54 -54.77 17.18
C ILE A 8 21.41 -54.78 16.16
N VAL A 9 20.22 -54.30 16.58
CA VAL A 9 19.09 -54.03 15.68
C VAL A 9 19.30 -52.67 15.08
N ALA A 10 19.70 -52.62 13.81
CA ALA A 10 19.75 -51.35 13.06
C ALA A 10 18.32 -50.97 12.63
N ALA A 11 17.76 -49.98 13.29
CA ALA A 11 16.48 -49.38 12.87
C ALA A 11 16.72 -48.46 11.66
N SER A 12 16.35 -48.94 10.48
CA SER A 12 16.36 -48.13 9.25
C SER A 12 15.19 -47.16 9.27
N VAL A 13 15.47 -45.90 9.55
CA VAL A 13 14.49 -44.81 9.38
C VAL A 13 14.35 -44.56 7.89
N VAL A 14 13.28 -45.05 7.28
CA VAL A 14 12.88 -44.71 5.93
C VAL A 14 12.27 -43.33 5.96
N LEU A 15 13.05 -42.32 5.59
CA LEU A 15 12.58 -40.97 5.39
C LEU A 15 11.73 -40.94 4.11
N SER A 16 10.40 -41.08 4.26
CA SER A 16 9.46 -40.95 3.15
C SER A 16 9.41 -39.47 2.76
N SER A 17 10.24 -39.06 1.81
CA SER A 17 10.08 -37.77 1.12
C SER A 17 8.74 -37.80 0.37
N ARG A 18 7.73 -37.18 0.95
CA ARG A 18 6.50 -36.91 0.23
C ARG A 18 6.87 -35.94 -0.90
N ILE A 19 6.95 -36.45 -2.11
CA ILE A 19 6.88 -35.63 -3.31
C ILE A 19 5.51 -34.98 -3.27
N VAL A 20 5.44 -33.70 -2.88
CA VAL A 20 4.25 -32.88 -3.11
C VAL A 20 4.16 -32.78 -4.63
N ALA A 21 3.26 -33.60 -5.22
CA ALA A 21 2.91 -33.45 -6.63
C ALA A 21 2.59 -31.97 -6.84
N GLY A 22 3.34 -31.31 -7.72
CA GLY A 22 3.13 -29.89 -8.02
C GLY A 22 1.67 -29.73 -8.40
N GLN A 23 0.95 -28.95 -7.60
CA GLN A 23 -0.41 -28.56 -7.94
C GLN A 23 -0.29 -27.83 -9.27
N ASP A 24 -0.90 -28.36 -10.34
CA ASP A 24 -0.89 -27.70 -11.64
C ASP A 24 -1.36 -26.27 -11.45
N SER A 25 -0.51 -25.31 -11.83
CA SER A 25 -0.84 -23.89 -11.67
C SER A 25 -2.09 -23.58 -12.49
N ILE A 26 -3.12 -23.03 -11.84
CA ILE A 26 -4.30 -22.54 -12.57
C ILE A 26 -3.87 -21.28 -13.32
N PRO A 27 -3.75 -21.30 -14.65
CA PRO A 27 -3.19 -20.19 -15.39
C PRO A 27 -4.19 -19.02 -15.46
N ASN A 28 -3.75 -17.85 -15.04
CA ASN A 28 -4.47 -16.60 -15.27
C ASN A 28 -3.49 -15.49 -15.63
N ARG A 29 -3.39 -15.15 -16.92
CA ARG A 29 -2.47 -14.14 -17.43
C ARG A 29 -2.78 -12.69 -16.98
N LEU A 30 -3.93 -12.47 -16.33
CA LEU A 30 -4.36 -11.17 -15.83
C LEU A 30 -4.09 -11.01 -14.31
N ILE A 31 -3.53 -12.04 -13.65
CA ILE A 31 -3.13 -12.00 -12.25
C ILE A 31 -1.66 -12.39 -12.16
N ASP A 32 -0.80 -11.42 -11.83
CA ASP A 32 0.64 -11.59 -11.71
C ASP A 32 1.12 -11.30 -10.29
N TYR A 33 1.08 -12.32 -9.44
CA TYR A 33 1.57 -12.24 -8.07
C TYR A 33 3.08 -11.96 -8.00
N ASN A 34 3.87 -12.56 -8.88
CA ASN A 34 5.33 -12.38 -8.89
C ASN A 34 5.71 -10.95 -9.29
N GLY A 35 5.02 -10.39 -10.29
CA GLY A 35 5.19 -8.98 -10.68
C GLY A 35 4.82 -8.03 -9.55
N PHE A 36 3.71 -8.28 -8.84
CA PHE A 36 3.32 -7.52 -7.66
C PHE A 36 4.40 -7.58 -6.57
N GLN A 37 4.87 -8.77 -6.20
CA GLN A 37 5.92 -8.96 -5.20
C GLN A 37 7.20 -8.20 -5.59
N LYS A 38 7.62 -8.31 -6.84
CA LYS A 38 8.79 -7.59 -7.36
C LYS A 38 8.67 -6.08 -7.20
N ILE A 39 7.50 -5.49 -7.51
CA ILE A 39 7.25 -4.05 -7.33
C ILE A 39 7.39 -3.67 -5.85
N VAL A 40 6.79 -4.44 -4.93
CA VAL A 40 6.89 -4.20 -3.48
C VAL A 40 8.35 -4.22 -3.02
N GLU A 41 9.12 -5.22 -3.43
CA GLU A 41 10.53 -5.38 -3.04
C GLU A 41 11.42 -4.25 -3.60
N THR A 42 11.29 -3.96 -4.89
CA THR A 42 12.16 -2.97 -5.56
C THR A 42 11.86 -1.54 -5.16
N SER A 43 10.62 -1.23 -4.81
CA SER A 43 10.21 0.13 -4.41
C SER A 43 10.36 0.43 -2.92
N LYS A 44 10.70 -0.54 -2.08
CA LYS A 44 10.75 -0.40 -0.62
C LYS A 44 11.63 0.79 -0.17
N THR A 45 12.87 0.84 -0.61
CA THR A 45 13.83 1.88 -0.20
C THR A 45 13.43 3.25 -0.73
N GLU A 46 12.97 3.32 -1.97
CA GLU A 46 12.49 4.55 -2.59
C GLU A 46 11.28 5.10 -1.83
N ARG A 47 10.29 4.25 -1.54
CA ARG A 47 9.09 4.62 -0.78
C ARG A 47 9.45 5.19 0.60
N GLU A 48 10.35 4.55 1.35
CA GLU A 48 10.77 5.05 2.67
C GLU A 48 11.42 6.43 2.58
N SER A 49 12.21 6.71 1.56
CA SER A 49 12.83 8.03 1.35
C SER A 49 11.85 9.11 0.91
N ARG A 50 10.65 8.74 0.44
CA ARG A 50 9.59 9.64 -0.05
C ARG A 50 8.42 9.77 0.92
N ARG A 51 8.57 9.33 2.16
CA ARG A 51 7.63 9.60 3.25
C ARG A 51 7.90 10.97 3.83
N LEU A 52 6.96 11.87 3.66
CA LEU A 52 7.09 13.27 4.04
C LEU A 52 6.60 13.52 5.46
N THR A 53 7.27 14.41 6.19
CA THR A 53 6.72 15.00 7.41
C THR A 53 5.50 15.86 7.07
N GLU A 54 4.73 16.26 8.08
CA GLU A 54 3.59 17.17 7.88
C GLU A 54 4.00 18.46 7.17
N ASP A 55 5.05 19.13 7.63
CA ASP A 55 5.52 20.39 7.05
C ASP A 55 6.03 20.21 5.62
N ALA A 56 6.75 19.12 5.33
CA ALA A 56 7.21 18.82 3.98
C ALA A 56 6.04 18.48 3.03
N PHE A 57 5.00 17.80 3.53
CA PHE A 57 3.80 17.49 2.76
C PHE A 57 3.02 18.77 2.42
N LEU A 58 2.82 19.64 3.39
CA LEU A 58 2.19 20.97 3.18
C LEU A 58 2.96 21.82 2.18
N SER A 59 4.30 21.85 2.30
CA SER A 59 5.15 22.55 1.33
C SER A 59 4.96 21.99 -0.09
N ALA A 60 4.99 20.66 -0.21
CA ALA A 60 4.79 19.98 -1.49
C ALA A 60 3.40 20.23 -2.11
N MET A 61 2.34 20.31 -1.29
CA MET A 61 0.99 20.66 -1.76
C MET A 61 0.92 22.05 -2.42
N SER A 62 1.84 22.95 -2.08
CA SER A 62 1.88 24.33 -2.60
C SER A 62 2.71 24.45 -3.89
N GLU A 63 3.37 23.37 -4.32
CA GLU A 63 4.15 23.37 -5.55
C GLU A 63 3.23 23.35 -6.79
N LYS A 64 3.75 23.85 -7.90
CA LYS A 64 3.05 23.78 -9.19
C LYS A 64 3.02 22.34 -9.72
N ASP A 65 1.96 21.97 -10.41
CA ASP A 65 1.80 20.69 -11.07
C ASP A 65 1.88 19.46 -10.12
N VAL A 66 1.36 19.60 -8.91
CA VAL A 66 1.24 18.55 -7.90
C VAL A 66 -0.20 18.08 -7.80
N VAL A 67 -0.42 16.78 -7.68
CA VAL A 67 -1.73 16.18 -7.43
C VAL A 67 -1.74 15.51 -6.07
N VAL A 68 -2.63 15.94 -5.17
CA VAL A 68 -2.94 15.23 -3.93
C VAL A 68 -4.03 14.20 -4.26
N LEU A 69 -3.69 12.93 -4.23
CA LEU A 69 -4.60 11.83 -4.58
C LEU A 69 -5.17 11.16 -3.33
N ASP A 70 -6.49 11.16 -3.22
CA ASP A 70 -7.24 10.41 -2.22
C ASP A 70 -7.85 9.15 -2.85
N ALA A 71 -7.29 7.98 -2.50
CA ALA A 71 -7.75 6.70 -3.01
C ALA A 71 -8.84 6.04 -2.15
N ARG A 72 -9.37 6.73 -1.13
CA ARG A 72 -10.50 6.23 -0.32
C ARG A 72 -11.80 6.26 -1.14
N SER A 73 -12.83 5.61 -0.60
CA SER A 73 -14.16 5.67 -1.23
C SER A 73 -14.67 7.11 -1.31
N ALA A 74 -15.49 7.39 -2.32
CA ALA A 74 -16.09 8.71 -2.50
C ALA A 74 -16.93 9.16 -1.28
N SER A 75 -17.56 8.21 -0.56
CA SER A 75 -18.29 8.51 0.67
C SER A 75 -17.38 9.02 1.78
N MET A 76 -16.23 8.40 2.01
CA MET A 76 -15.28 8.83 3.04
C MET A 76 -14.61 10.16 2.66
N TYR A 77 -14.30 10.34 1.38
CA TYR A 77 -13.82 11.61 0.83
C TYR A 77 -14.83 12.74 1.07
N GLY A 78 -16.12 12.52 0.76
CA GLY A 78 -17.18 13.51 0.95
C GLY A 78 -17.35 13.96 2.41
N LEU A 79 -17.05 13.08 3.39
CA LEU A 79 -17.11 13.45 4.81
C LEU A 79 -15.96 14.38 5.21
N ARG A 80 -14.73 14.00 4.90
CA ARG A 80 -13.52 14.79 5.20
C ARG A 80 -12.37 14.36 4.32
N HIS A 81 -11.70 15.28 3.66
CA HIS A 81 -10.51 15.06 2.85
C HIS A 81 -9.53 16.24 2.97
N ILE A 82 -8.29 16.05 2.58
CA ILE A 82 -7.31 17.13 2.49
C ILE A 82 -7.79 18.12 1.42
N LYS A 83 -7.82 19.40 1.77
CA LYS A 83 -8.28 20.48 0.88
C LYS A 83 -7.54 20.45 -0.46
N GLY A 84 -8.32 20.45 -1.55
CA GLY A 84 -7.79 20.42 -2.91
C GLY A 84 -7.36 19.02 -3.39
N ALA A 85 -7.56 17.97 -2.59
CA ALA A 85 -7.29 16.60 -3.04
C ALA A 85 -8.28 16.17 -4.12
N VAL A 86 -7.79 15.36 -5.07
CA VAL A 86 -8.61 14.70 -6.10
C VAL A 86 -8.95 13.29 -5.62
N ASN A 87 -10.23 12.91 -5.67
CA ASN A 87 -10.67 11.57 -5.33
C ASN A 87 -10.72 10.66 -6.56
N LEU A 88 -10.01 9.55 -6.48
CA LEU A 88 -10.20 8.39 -7.34
C LEU A 88 -10.15 7.15 -6.44
N PRO A 89 -11.28 6.49 -6.15
CA PRO A 89 -11.29 5.30 -5.31
C PRO A 89 -10.35 4.22 -5.83
N PHE A 90 -9.63 3.56 -4.94
CA PHE A 90 -8.65 2.51 -5.30
C PHE A 90 -9.26 1.41 -6.17
N THR A 91 -10.52 1.06 -5.94
CA THR A 91 -11.26 0.06 -6.73
C THR A 91 -11.49 0.47 -8.17
N ASP A 92 -11.36 1.75 -8.48
CA ASP A 92 -11.62 2.31 -9.80
C ASP A 92 -10.33 2.57 -10.60
N PHE A 93 -9.17 2.15 -10.08
CA PHE A 93 -7.88 2.32 -10.73
C PHE A 93 -7.82 1.50 -12.02
N THR A 94 -7.74 2.18 -13.14
CA THR A 94 -7.41 1.68 -14.45
C THR A 94 -6.43 2.64 -15.13
N ALA A 95 -5.79 2.24 -16.21
CA ALA A 95 -4.92 3.14 -16.97
C ALA A 95 -5.68 4.42 -17.43
N ALA A 96 -6.94 4.27 -17.84
CA ALA A 96 -7.77 5.37 -18.30
C ALA A 96 -8.20 6.30 -17.15
N SER A 97 -8.71 5.77 -16.03
CA SER A 97 -9.15 6.59 -14.90
C SER A 97 -8.01 7.33 -14.25
N LEU A 98 -6.83 6.68 -14.11
CA LEU A 98 -5.63 7.34 -13.61
C LEU A 98 -5.16 8.47 -14.54
N ALA A 99 -5.14 8.25 -15.85
CA ALA A 99 -4.80 9.30 -16.82
C ALA A 99 -5.79 10.49 -16.80
N GLY A 100 -7.03 10.25 -16.37
CA GLY A 100 -8.03 11.31 -16.19
C GLY A 100 -7.76 12.25 -15.02
N VAL A 101 -7.03 11.82 -14.00
CA VAL A 101 -6.72 12.62 -12.80
C VAL A 101 -5.23 12.93 -12.63
N LEU A 102 -4.36 12.16 -13.28
CA LEU A 102 -2.90 12.32 -13.26
C LEU A 102 -2.43 12.65 -14.70
N PRO A 103 -2.16 13.92 -14.98
CA PRO A 103 -2.01 14.40 -16.38
C PRO A 103 -0.76 13.88 -17.10
N ALA A 104 0.27 13.45 -16.35
CA ALA A 104 1.52 12.93 -16.89
C ALA A 104 2.10 11.82 -15.98
N LYS A 105 2.97 10.96 -16.51
CA LYS A 105 3.58 9.87 -15.74
C LYS A 105 4.60 10.34 -14.72
N ASP A 106 5.18 11.49 -14.92
CA ASP A 106 6.16 12.15 -14.05
C ASP A 106 5.54 13.21 -13.12
N VAL A 107 4.21 13.42 -13.19
CA VAL A 107 3.50 14.33 -12.27
C VAL A 107 3.82 13.96 -10.82
N LYS A 108 4.07 14.95 -9.98
CA LYS A 108 4.29 14.72 -8.54
C LYS A 108 2.96 14.38 -7.88
N ILE A 109 2.90 13.18 -7.29
CA ILE A 109 1.71 12.64 -6.64
C ILE A 109 1.95 12.59 -5.14
N LEU A 110 1.08 13.23 -4.37
CA LEU A 110 1.05 13.13 -2.92
C LEU A 110 -0.11 12.21 -2.52
N ILE A 111 0.17 11.16 -1.78
CA ILE A 111 -0.86 10.23 -1.30
C ILE A 111 -1.00 10.28 0.21
N TYR A 112 -2.22 10.04 0.67
CA TYR A 112 -2.56 9.83 2.07
C TYR A 112 -3.71 8.82 2.18
N CYS A 113 -3.97 8.32 3.37
CA CYS A 113 -5.10 7.44 3.61
C CYS A 113 -5.71 7.60 5.00
N ASN A 114 -6.68 6.76 5.33
CA ASN A 114 -7.29 6.74 6.65
C ASN A 114 -6.31 6.49 7.80
N ASN A 115 -5.22 5.78 7.58
CA ASN A 115 -4.23 5.50 8.63
C ASN A 115 -3.29 6.69 8.92
N ASN A 116 -3.47 7.82 8.24
CA ASN A 116 -2.72 9.03 8.55
C ASN A 116 -3.40 9.94 9.58
N PHE A 117 -4.68 9.68 9.94
CA PHE A 117 -5.42 10.60 10.77
C PHE A 117 -6.19 9.93 11.91
N LEU A 118 -6.16 10.57 13.09
CA LEU A 118 -7.00 10.29 14.26
C LEU A 118 -8.04 11.40 14.44
N GLY A 119 -9.06 11.15 15.25
CA GLY A 119 -10.05 12.16 15.64
C GLY A 119 -11.25 12.30 14.70
N SER A 120 -11.31 11.52 13.61
CA SER A 120 -12.48 11.45 12.71
C SER A 120 -12.72 9.98 12.31
N PRO A 121 -13.28 9.16 13.22
CA PRO A 121 -13.30 7.69 13.08
C PRO A 121 -14.20 7.19 11.95
N VAL A 122 -15.11 8.02 11.43
CA VAL A 122 -15.94 7.67 10.27
C VAL A 122 -15.19 8.01 8.98
N ALA A 123 -14.79 9.24 8.78
CA ALA A 123 -14.09 9.66 7.56
C ALA A 123 -12.71 9.00 7.42
N PHE A 124 -11.99 8.82 8.53
CA PHE A 124 -10.66 8.18 8.57
C PHE A 124 -10.69 6.86 9.38
N ALA A 125 -11.63 5.96 9.05
CA ALA A 125 -11.70 4.63 9.67
C ALA A 125 -10.40 3.85 9.43
N SER A 126 -9.59 3.69 10.48
CA SER A 126 -8.26 3.05 10.41
C SER A 126 -8.35 1.59 10.02
N LYS A 127 -7.40 1.14 9.22
CA LYS A 127 -7.16 -0.26 8.89
C LYS A 127 -5.98 -0.82 9.69
N ILE A 128 -5.89 -2.14 9.84
CA ILE A 128 -4.68 -2.75 10.37
C ILE A 128 -3.47 -2.35 9.50
N ALA A 129 -2.31 -2.17 10.12
CA ALA A 129 -1.15 -1.58 9.47
C ALA A 129 -0.76 -2.25 8.14
N PRO A 130 -0.70 -3.60 8.00
CA PRO A 130 -0.39 -4.23 6.72
C PRO A 130 -1.44 -4.04 5.62
N ALA A 131 -2.67 -3.65 5.98
CA ALA A 131 -3.76 -3.35 5.05
C ALA A 131 -3.97 -1.84 4.84
N SER A 132 -3.01 -1.02 5.23
CA SER A 132 -3.03 0.43 4.98
C SER A 132 -3.19 0.72 3.49
N LEU A 133 -4.15 1.57 3.14
CA LEU A 133 -4.46 1.87 1.75
C LEU A 133 -3.28 2.54 1.01
N ASN A 134 -2.41 3.29 1.72
CA ASN A 134 -1.21 3.85 1.11
C ASN A 134 -0.29 2.78 0.50
N LEU A 135 -0.17 1.60 1.13
CA LEU A 135 0.63 0.49 0.60
C LEU A 135 0.11 0.03 -0.76
N SER A 136 -1.21 -0.21 -0.84
CA SER A 136 -1.87 -0.66 -2.07
C SER A 136 -1.85 0.44 -3.14
N THR A 137 -2.13 1.69 -2.75
CA THR A 137 -2.11 2.84 -3.67
C THR A 137 -0.73 3.06 -4.27
N TYR A 138 0.32 3.07 -3.44
CA TYR A 138 1.70 3.25 -3.90
C TYR A 138 2.10 2.15 -4.89
N THR A 139 1.91 0.88 -4.51
CA THR A 139 2.26 -0.26 -5.34
C THR A 139 1.51 -0.26 -6.67
N SER A 140 0.21 0.08 -6.65
CA SER A 140 -0.60 0.15 -7.87
C SER A 140 -0.16 1.29 -8.78
N LEU A 141 0.10 2.48 -8.25
CA LEU A 141 0.63 3.59 -9.05
C LEU A 141 1.95 3.22 -9.73
N LYS A 142 2.86 2.54 -9.01
CA LYS A 142 4.12 2.00 -9.59
C LYS A 142 3.82 0.99 -10.71
N ALA A 143 2.86 0.08 -10.52
CA ALA A 143 2.45 -0.89 -11.54
C ALA A 143 1.90 -0.22 -12.82
N TYR A 144 1.22 0.93 -12.67
CA TYR A 144 0.75 1.74 -13.80
C TYR A 144 1.82 2.70 -14.37
N GLY A 145 3.06 2.65 -13.87
CA GLY A 145 4.21 3.42 -14.38
C GLY A 145 4.25 4.87 -13.93
N TYR A 146 3.72 5.18 -12.76
CA TYR A 146 3.94 6.45 -12.07
C TYR A 146 5.08 6.29 -11.08
N ASP A 147 6.08 7.16 -11.13
CA ASP A 147 7.29 7.02 -10.31
C ASP A 147 7.48 8.17 -9.30
N ASN A 148 6.87 9.32 -9.51
CA ASN A 148 7.07 10.50 -8.69
C ASN A 148 6.03 10.58 -7.55
N ILE A 149 5.99 9.53 -6.70
CA ILE A 149 4.99 9.33 -5.66
C ILE A 149 5.61 9.63 -4.29
N TYR A 150 4.94 10.47 -3.50
CA TYR A 150 5.28 10.79 -2.11
C TYR A 150 4.08 10.51 -1.22
N GLU A 151 4.32 10.13 0.04
CA GLU A 151 3.22 9.89 0.97
C GLU A 151 3.33 10.70 2.25
N LEU A 152 2.19 11.06 2.83
CA LEU A 152 2.12 11.59 4.18
C LEU A 152 2.60 10.50 5.16
N GLY A 153 3.72 10.74 5.86
CA GLY A 153 4.35 9.74 6.72
C GLY A 153 3.74 9.59 8.12
N PRO A 154 3.43 10.70 8.83
CA PRO A 154 3.00 10.64 10.22
C PRO A 154 1.53 10.23 10.39
N LEU A 155 1.21 9.80 11.64
CA LEU A 155 -0.15 9.71 12.14
C LEU A 155 -0.48 11.04 12.86
N LEU A 156 -1.47 11.77 12.36
CA LEU A 156 -1.84 13.13 12.81
C LEU A 156 -3.23 13.13 13.45
N ASP A 157 -3.45 14.02 14.40
CA ASP A 157 -4.78 14.30 14.95
C ASP A 157 -5.44 15.41 14.13
N VAL A 158 -6.64 15.17 13.59
CA VAL A 158 -7.37 16.14 12.76
C VAL A 158 -7.67 17.46 13.48
N ALA A 159 -7.68 17.45 14.82
CA ALA A 159 -7.90 18.65 15.62
C ALA A 159 -6.62 19.47 15.87
N LYS A 160 -5.43 18.93 15.56
CA LYS A 160 -4.13 19.54 15.87
C LYS A 160 -3.24 19.74 14.66
N THR A 161 -3.49 19.01 13.58
CA THR A 161 -2.72 19.10 12.33
C THR A 161 -2.87 20.48 11.68
N LYS A 162 -1.82 20.90 10.99
CA LYS A 162 -1.84 22.10 10.14
C LYS A 162 -2.45 21.83 8.75
N ILE A 163 -2.67 20.56 8.39
CA ILE A 163 -3.23 20.15 7.09
C ILE A 163 -4.69 20.63 7.02
N PRO A 164 -5.04 21.43 6.02
CA PRO A 164 -6.42 21.90 5.85
C PRO A 164 -7.31 20.80 5.29
N PHE A 165 -8.55 20.76 5.76
CA PHE A 165 -9.56 19.79 5.30
C PHE A 165 -10.76 20.49 4.65
N GLU A 166 -11.46 19.72 3.82
CA GLU A 166 -12.77 20.00 3.26
C GLU A 166 -13.67 18.79 3.46
N GLY A 167 -14.99 18.98 3.34
CA GLY A 167 -16.00 17.92 3.48
C GLY A 167 -17.11 18.28 4.46
N THR A 168 -18.12 17.42 4.55
CA THR A 168 -19.34 17.70 5.33
C THR A 168 -19.13 17.65 6.86
N GLU A 169 -18.06 17.01 7.33
CA GLU A 169 -17.65 16.98 8.75
C GLU A 169 -16.69 18.12 9.13
N VAL A 170 -16.30 18.97 8.20
CA VAL A 170 -15.42 20.12 8.46
C VAL A 170 -16.30 21.33 8.77
N LYS A 171 -16.10 21.91 9.98
CA LYS A 171 -16.82 23.09 10.44
C LYS A 171 -16.02 24.35 10.16
#